data_88d8be62b409ffabc2eeae0335c9612e
#
_entry.id   88d8be62b409ffabc2eeae0335c9612e
#
_cell.length_a   1.000
_cell.length_b   1.000
_cell.length_c   1.000
_cell.angle_alpha   90.00
_cell.angle_beta   90.00
_cell.angle_gamma   90.00
#
_symmetry.space_group_name_H-M   'P 1'
#
loop_
_entity.id
_entity.type
_entity.pdbx_description
1 polymer ?
#
loop_
_entity_poly.entity_id
_entity_poly.type
_entity_poly.pdbx_seq_one_letter_code
_entity_poly.pdbx_strand_id
1 'polypeptide(L)'
;MPEPSWFLPRKGSRGRVFRHSIPVLGQIRLDPGLPGPDILSIIMPNTIPVEHTDPINAQILAISEDLIAGFQRQPFHVIAEKSGVPLETVLERIRAMQEAGIIRRVRQTLLSTKLAHGALVAWKVPEEKLNDAFDFMAKEDPFSGHVVIRSTDTDVSGSGYRLWTTLKVPVGESLDHHATALLRLTGATEYLLMPANGVFALGVGHTRRKTMEPGEKSDEPAVMMTTATVELTPEEWDVLLALKEELTLGEICETPWDRRAEAAGVSLERFFEVSETLNSKKVIGRFSTFLEHVKPSASGERVTRFNGLFHWAVPKGREIEGGAEVGRHYCMTHCYWREGGPQFGNVNIMGVVHGTEKERVLAHKAAIDRHLESVGIPVSYTNVFWGGRSEIKPSEISPKVYHEWHAKHAE
;
A
#
# COMPACT_ATOMS: atom_id res chain seq x y z
N MET A 1 -32.02 22.82 30.39
CA MET A 1 -33.15 23.40 29.65
C MET A 1 -32.69 23.81 28.29
N PRO A 2 -33.47 23.58 27.23
CA PRO A 2 -33.86 22.24 26.70
C PRO A 2 -33.22 21.94 25.35
N GLU A 3 -33.22 20.68 24.96
CA GLU A 3 -32.89 20.20 23.62
C GLU A 3 -33.86 20.71 22.57
N PRO A 4 -33.52 20.75 21.27
CA PRO A 4 -34.51 20.69 20.20
C PRO A 4 -34.43 19.36 19.45
N SER A 5 -35.53 18.65 19.53
CA SER A 5 -35.96 17.54 18.70
C SER A 5 -36.28 17.97 17.26
N TRP A 6 -35.79 17.23 16.26
CA TRP A 6 -36.43 17.16 14.93
C TRP A 6 -36.33 15.74 14.37
N PHE A 7 -37.37 14.97 14.67
CA PHE A 7 -37.76 13.80 13.86
C PHE A 7 -39.15 14.05 13.33
N LEU A 8 -39.35 14.02 12.01
CA LEU A 8 -40.61 13.62 11.38
C LEU A 8 -40.32 13.02 9.99
N PRO A 9 -40.99 11.90 9.62
CA PRO A 9 -40.72 11.16 8.40
C PRO A 9 -41.59 11.62 7.23
N ARG A 10 -41.01 11.67 6.02
CA ARG A 10 -41.77 11.80 4.77
C ARG A 10 -42.18 10.42 4.25
N LYS A 11 -43.48 10.28 4.03
CA LYS A 11 -44.19 9.14 3.41
C LYS A 11 -43.93 9.08 1.88
N GLY A 12 -43.70 7.88 1.37
CA GLY A 12 -44.40 7.31 0.25
C GLY A 12 -43.75 7.34 -1.12
N SER A 13 -43.20 6.22 -1.56
CA SER A 13 -43.42 5.73 -2.93
C SER A 13 -43.42 4.19 -2.91
N ARG A 14 -44.49 3.62 -3.50
CA ARG A 14 -44.76 2.17 -3.56
C ARG A 14 -43.78 1.53 -4.60
N GLY A 15 -42.84 0.71 -4.17
CA GLY A 15 -42.08 -0.20 -4.99
C GLY A 15 -42.64 -1.62 -4.89
N ARG A 16 -42.92 -2.25 -6.02
CA ARG A 16 -43.47 -3.61 -6.14
C ARG A 16 -42.52 -4.63 -5.52
N VAL A 17 -43.04 -5.40 -4.59
CA VAL A 17 -42.38 -6.60 -4.04
C VAL A 17 -42.58 -7.75 -5.03
N PHE A 18 -41.51 -8.18 -5.68
CA PHE A 18 -41.48 -9.47 -6.37
C PHE A 18 -41.28 -10.56 -5.31
N ARG A 19 -42.39 -11.29 -5.04
CA ARG A 19 -42.32 -12.56 -4.29
C ARG A 19 -41.74 -13.65 -5.21
N HIS A 20 -40.53 -14.08 -4.97
CA HIS A 20 -40.06 -15.35 -5.49
C HIS A 20 -40.56 -16.45 -4.56
N SER A 21 -41.42 -17.31 -5.13
CA SER A 21 -41.95 -18.51 -4.48
C SER A 21 -40.84 -19.54 -4.32
N ILE A 22 -40.53 -19.91 -3.09
CA ILE A 22 -39.69 -21.05 -2.77
C ILE A 22 -40.51 -22.31 -3.03
N PRO A 23 -40.03 -23.31 -3.82
CA PRO A 23 -40.74 -24.57 -3.96
C PRO A 23 -40.70 -25.34 -2.65
N VAL A 24 -41.89 -25.75 -2.21
CA VAL A 24 -42.12 -26.62 -1.06
C VAL A 24 -41.51 -28.00 -1.36
N LEU A 25 -40.49 -28.39 -0.63
CA LEU A 25 -39.96 -29.76 -0.63
C LEU A 25 -41.02 -30.73 -0.11
N GLY A 26 -41.41 -31.69 -0.93
CA GLY A 26 -42.34 -32.75 -0.59
C GLY A 26 -41.87 -33.58 0.61
N GLN A 27 -42.79 -33.92 1.50
CA GLN A 27 -42.56 -34.80 2.63
C GLN A 27 -42.12 -36.19 2.16
N ILE A 28 -40.86 -36.55 2.46
CA ILE A 28 -40.34 -37.90 2.33
C ILE A 28 -40.79 -38.68 3.59
N ARG A 29 -41.66 -39.68 3.44
CA ARG A 29 -41.97 -40.65 4.51
C ARG A 29 -40.75 -41.53 4.73
N LEU A 30 -40.13 -41.46 5.89
CA LEU A 30 -39.08 -42.38 6.32
C LEU A 30 -39.71 -43.65 6.88
N ASP A 31 -39.27 -44.81 6.40
CA ASP A 31 -39.60 -46.15 6.88
C ASP A 31 -38.75 -46.46 8.12
N PRO A 32 -39.32 -46.86 9.27
CA PRO A 32 -38.59 -46.99 10.54
C PRO A 32 -37.89 -48.32 10.71
N GLY A 33 -37.09 -48.82 9.75
CA GLY A 33 -36.53 -50.16 9.82
C GLY A 33 -35.11 -50.39 9.35
N LEU A 34 -34.37 -49.37 8.88
CA LEU A 34 -32.98 -49.54 8.45
C LEU A 34 -32.05 -48.59 9.18
N PRO A 35 -30.83 -49.04 9.60
CA PRO A 35 -29.83 -48.10 10.13
C PRO A 35 -29.43 -47.18 8.97
N GLY A 36 -29.90 -45.93 9.04
CA GLY A 36 -29.56 -44.90 8.03
C GLY A 36 -28.06 -44.62 8.09
N PRO A 37 -27.43 -44.44 6.91
CA PRO A 37 -26.09 -43.84 6.89
C PRO A 37 -26.14 -42.45 7.51
N ASP A 38 -25.07 -42.11 8.23
CA ASP A 38 -24.86 -40.80 8.82
C ASP A 38 -25.13 -39.67 7.81
N ILE A 39 -26.34 -39.09 7.86
CA ILE A 39 -26.76 -37.97 6.98
C ILE A 39 -26.19 -36.64 7.53
N LEU A 40 -25.15 -36.67 8.33
CA LEU A 40 -24.44 -35.46 8.78
C LEU A 40 -23.25 -35.08 7.91
N SER A 41 -23.02 -35.78 6.78
CA SER A 41 -22.12 -35.34 5.72
C SER A 41 -22.87 -34.72 4.53
N ILE A 42 -23.93 -33.95 4.77
CA ILE A 42 -24.53 -33.09 3.75
C ILE A 42 -23.57 -31.92 3.54
N ILE A 43 -22.65 -32.11 2.58
CA ILE A 43 -22.17 -31.11 1.62
C ILE A 43 -22.47 -29.69 2.09
N MET A 44 -21.67 -29.19 3.04
CA MET A 44 -21.35 -27.75 3.04
C MET A 44 -20.69 -27.49 1.68
N PRO A 45 -21.14 -26.51 0.90
CA PRO A 45 -20.36 -26.10 -0.26
C PRO A 45 -18.96 -25.82 0.27
N ASN A 46 -17.96 -26.43 -0.34
CA ASN A 46 -16.56 -26.29 0.04
C ASN A 46 -16.18 -24.82 -0.26
N THR A 47 -16.59 -23.91 0.65
CA THR A 47 -16.34 -22.49 0.50
C THR A 47 -14.84 -22.30 0.73
N ILE A 48 -14.16 -21.88 -0.33
CA ILE A 48 -12.73 -21.59 -0.29
C ILE A 48 -12.50 -20.54 0.81
N PRO A 49 -11.67 -20.83 1.82
CA PRO A 49 -11.36 -19.84 2.85
C PRO A 49 -10.73 -18.58 2.26
N VAL A 50 -11.25 -17.42 2.65
CA VAL A 50 -10.80 -16.12 2.13
C VAL A 50 -10.06 -15.28 3.15
N GLU A 51 -10.18 -15.59 4.44
CA GLU A 51 -9.55 -14.78 5.48
C GLU A 51 -8.01 -14.91 5.44
N HIS A 52 -7.32 -13.80 5.63
CA HIS A 52 -5.86 -13.74 5.63
C HIS A 52 -5.21 -14.53 6.78
N THR A 53 -5.99 -14.88 7.82
CA THR A 53 -5.58 -15.69 8.97
C THR A 53 -5.73 -17.19 8.76
N ASP A 54 -6.41 -17.63 7.68
CA ASP A 54 -6.41 -19.05 7.29
C ASP A 54 -4.97 -19.55 7.09
N PRO A 55 -4.57 -20.71 7.62
CA PRO A 55 -3.18 -21.17 7.57
C PRO A 55 -2.57 -21.24 6.18
N ILE A 56 -3.34 -21.68 5.15
CA ILE A 56 -2.86 -21.77 3.77
C ILE A 56 -2.76 -20.36 3.17
N ASN A 57 -3.76 -19.51 3.39
CA ASN A 57 -3.71 -18.12 2.93
C ASN A 57 -2.55 -17.36 3.56
N ALA A 58 -2.29 -17.55 4.86
CA ALA A 58 -1.16 -16.93 5.55
C ALA A 58 0.20 -17.38 4.98
N GLN A 59 0.36 -18.66 4.62
CA GLN A 59 1.57 -19.16 3.94
C GLN A 59 1.76 -18.50 2.57
N ILE A 60 0.71 -18.43 1.75
CA ILE A 60 0.74 -17.78 0.43
C ILE A 60 1.11 -16.30 0.58
N LEU A 61 0.43 -15.58 1.48
CA LEU A 61 0.62 -14.16 1.70
C LEU A 61 1.99 -13.82 2.29
N ALA A 62 2.55 -14.67 3.17
CA ALA A 62 3.89 -14.48 3.70
C ALA A 62 4.96 -14.38 2.60
N ILE A 63 4.73 -15.01 1.45
CA ILE A 63 5.61 -14.97 0.28
C ILE A 63 5.15 -13.89 -0.71
N SER A 64 3.86 -13.89 -1.07
CA SER A 64 3.36 -13.10 -2.20
C SER A 64 3.26 -11.59 -1.90
N GLU A 65 3.22 -11.16 -0.65
CA GLU A 65 3.17 -9.74 -0.31
C GLU A 65 4.46 -8.99 -0.69
N ASP A 66 5.66 -9.53 -0.41
CA ASP A 66 6.90 -8.78 -0.64
C ASP A 66 8.19 -9.61 -0.91
N LEU A 67 8.10 -10.94 -1.06
CA LEU A 67 9.27 -11.79 -1.25
C LEU A 67 9.52 -12.25 -2.70
N ILE A 68 8.74 -11.78 -3.68
CA ILE A 68 8.92 -12.08 -5.10
C ILE A 68 9.62 -10.91 -5.77
N ALA A 69 10.94 -10.86 -5.66
CA ALA A 69 11.76 -9.76 -6.17
C ALA A 69 11.87 -9.79 -7.70
N GLY A 70 11.91 -8.58 -8.30
CA GLY A 70 12.12 -8.39 -9.73
C GLY A 70 10.97 -8.87 -10.61
N PHE A 71 11.25 -8.95 -11.91
CA PHE A 71 10.34 -9.55 -12.88
C PHE A 71 10.42 -11.07 -12.83
N GLN A 72 9.28 -11.72 -12.89
CA GLN A 72 9.15 -13.17 -12.97
C GLN A 72 8.24 -13.55 -14.14
N ARG A 73 8.70 -14.41 -15.06
CA ARG A 73 7.87 -14.93 -16.16
C ARG A 73 6.67 -15.72 -15.63
N GLN A 74 6.84 -16.42 -14.52
CA GLN A 74 5.81 -17.25 -13.88
C GLN A 74 5.71 -16.94 -12.37
N PRO A 75 5.18 -15.78 -11.96
CA PRO A 75 5.20 -15.33 -10.58
C PRO A 75 4.44 -16.25 -9.61
N PHE A 76 3.34 -16.85 -10.05
CA PHE A 76 2.56 -17.76 -9.22
C PHE A 76 3.26 -19.10 -8.97
N HIS A 77 4.06 -19.60 -9.92
CA HIS A 77 4.93 -20.76 -9.69
C HIS A 77 5.98 -20.46 -8.63
N VAL A 78 6.58 -19.27 -8.66
CA VAL A 78 7.54 -18.84 -7.63
C VAL A 78 6.87 -18.73 -6.24
N ILE A 79 5.61 -18.27 -6.19
CA ILE A 79 4.85 -18.26 -4.93
C ILE A 79 4.61 -19.70 -4.44
N ALA A 80 4.18 -20.60 -5.32
CA ALA A 80 3.93 -22.00 -4.97
C ALA A 80 5.19 -22.69 -4.45
N GLU A 81 6.31 -22.56 -5.17
CA GLU A 81 7.60 -23.12 -4.77
C GLU A 81 8.05 -22.63 -3.38
N LYS A 82 8.02 -21.31 -3.16
CA LYS A 82 8.50 -20.71 -1.92
C LYS A 82 7.58 -20.93 -0.72
N SER A 83 6.26 -20.99 -0.95
CA SER A 83 5.27 -21.22 0.11
C SER A 83 5.09 -22.71 0.44
N GLY A 84 5.50 -23.62 -0.48
CA GLY A 84 5.21 -25.05 -0.37
C GLY A 84 3.75 -25.41 -0.62
N VAL A 85 2.94 -24.47 -1.13
CA VAL A 85 1.51 -24.69 -1.46
C VAL A 85 1.40 -25.04 -2.93
N PRO A 86 0.61 -26.08 -3.32
CA PRO A 86 0.41 -26.45 -4.73
C PRO A 86 -0.10 -25.26 -5.58
N LEU A 87 0.40 -25.13 -6.81
CA LEU A 87 0.09 -24.00 -7.70
C LEU A 87 -1.41 -23.78 -7.89
N GLU A 88 -2.18 -24.85 -8.14
CA GLU A 88 -3.64 -24.77 -8.30
C GLU A 88 -4.29 -24.13 -7.06
N THR A 89 -3.88 -24.57 -5.87
CA THR A 89 -4.35 -24.00 -4.61
C THR A 89 -3.93 -22.53 -4.47
N VAL A 90 -2.71 -22.15 -4.85
CA VAL A 90 -2.25 -20.75 -4.83
C VAL A 90 -3.13 -19.88 -5.72
N LEU A 91 -3.40 -20.32 -6.96
CA LEU A 91 -4.24 -19.58 -7.91
C LEU A 91 -5.69 -19.46 -7.41
N GLU A 92 -6.26 -20.55 -6.91
CA GLU A 92 -7.62 -20.58 -6.35
C GLU A 92 -7.77 -19.64 -5.16
N ARG A 93 -6.85 -19.72 -4.18
CA ARG A 93 -6.88 -18.91 -2.97
C ARG A 93 -6.66 -17.43 -3.24
N ILE A 94 -5.72 -17.05 -4.11
CA ILE A 94 -5.48 -15.65 -4.47
C ILE A 94 -6.71 -15.07 -5.19
N ARG A 95 -7.35 -15.81 -6.12
CA ARG A 95 -8.60 -15.35 -6.76
C ARG A 95 -9.71 -15.15 -5.74
N ALA A 96 -9.94 -16.11 -4.86
CA ALA A 96 -10.99 -16.04 -3.85
C ALA A 96 -10.75 -14.87 -2.87
N MET A 97 -9.52 -14.66 -2.41
CA MET A 97 -9.16 -13.52 -1.55
C MET A 97 -9.33 -12.18 -2.26
N GLN A 98 -9.02 -12.10 -3.57
CA GLN A 98 -9.22 -10.87 -4.34
C GLN A 98 -10.69 -10.58 -4.59
N GLU A 99 -11.49 -11.58 -4.93
CA GLU A 99 -12.95 -11.45 -5.10
C GLU A 99 -13.65 -11.03 -3.80
N ALA A 100 -13.19 -11.56 -2.66
CA ALA A 100 -13.67 -11.17 -1.33
C ALA A 100 -13.15 -9.80 -0.84
N GLY A 101 -12.24 -9.14 -1.59
CA GLY A 101 -11.65 -7.86 -1.22
C GLY A 101 -10.60 -7.93 -0.11
N ILE A 102 -10.16 -9.12 0.29
CA ILE A 102 -9.04 -9.33 1.24
C ILE A 102 -7.72 -8.97 0.56
N ILE A 103 -7.51 -9.43 -0.67
CA ILE A 103 -6.47 -8.91 -1.56
C ILE A 103 -7.09 -7.78 -2.38
N ARG A 104 -6.55 -6.58 -2.21
CA ARG A 104 -6.99 -5.41 -2.95
C ARG A 104 -6.47 -5.39 -4.38
N ARG A 105 -5.24 -5.88 -4.61
CA ARG A 105 -4.53 -5.83 -5.89
C ARG A 105 -3.52 -6.96 -6.02
N VAL A 106 -3.34 -7.44 -7.24
CA VAL A 106 -2.22 -8.30 -7.62
C VAL A 106 -1.52 -7.64 -8.81
N ARG A 107 -0.23 -7.34 -8.70
CA ARG A 107 0.50 -6.67 -9.79
C ARG A 107 2.02 -6.73 -9.64
N GLN A 108 2.70 -6.44 -10.73
CA GLN A 108 4.12 -6.06 -10.71
C GLN A 108 4.27 -4.63 -10.17
N THR A 109 5.11 -4.42 -9.17
CA THR A 109 5.43 -3.08 -8.67
C THR A 109 6.60 -2.48 -9.44
N LEU A 110 6.66 -1.15 -9.45
CA LEU A 110 7.75 -0.40 -10.03
C LEU A 110 8.55 0.32 -8.96
N LEU A 111 9.83 0.49 -9.19
CA LEU A 111 10.67 1.42 -8.44
C LEU A 111 10.48 2.83 -9.03
N SER A 112 9.32 3.40 -8.79
CA SER A 112 8.88 4.67 -9.38
C SER A 112 9.77 5.86 -9.02
N THR A 113 10.62 5.75 -7.98
CA THR A 113 11.70 6.71 -7.68
C THR A 113 12.78 6.75 -8.76
N LYS A 114 12.81 5.77 -9.66
CA LYS A 114 13.67 5.72 -10.84
C LYS A 114 13.02 6.30 -12.09
N LEU A 115 11.71 6.51 -12.09
CA LEU A 115 10.91 6.86 -13.27
C LEU A 115 10.28 8.24 -13.18
N ALA A 116 10.22 8.83 -12.00
CA ALA A 116 9.59 10.13 -11.77
C ALA A 116 10.21 10.79 -10.55
N HIS A 117 10.25 12.12 -10.54
CA HIS A 117 10.59 12.87 -9.35
C HIS A 117 9.49 12.72 -8.32
N GLY A 118 9.87 12.40 -7.08
CA GLY A 118 8.91 12.14 -6.02
C GLY A 118 9.31 12.76 -4.70
N ALA A 119 8.30 13.23 -3.95
CA ALA A 119 8.46 13.74 -2.61
C ALA A 119 7.36 13.20 -1.69
N LEU A 120 7.66 13.07 -0.41
CA LEU A 120 6.66 13.14 0.63
C LEU A 120 6.35 14.61 0.83
N VAL A 121 5.07 14.97 0.83
CA VAL A 121 4.65 16.36 1.03
C VAL A 121 3.78 16.44 2.27
N ALA A 122 4.15 17.33 3.17
CA ALA A 122 3.35 17.68 4.34
C ALA A 122 2.62 19.00 4.06
N TRP A 123 1.31 19.01 4.30
CA TRP A 123 0.42 20.14 4.02
C TRP A 123 -0.17 20.69 5.30
N LYS A 124 -0.11 22.00 5.47
CA LYS A 124 -0.84 22.71 6.50
C LYS A 124 -2.17 23.17 5.92
N VAL A 125 -3.25 22.58 6.39
CA VAL A 125 -4.60 22.83 5.89
C VAL A 125 -5.47 23.27 7.05
N PRO A 126 -6.28 24.36 6.91
CA PRO A 126 -7.28 24.73 7.91
C PRO A 126 -8.20 23.54 8.22
N GLU A 127 -8.56 23.35 9.48
CA GLU A 127 -9.30 22.15 9.94
C GLU A 127 -10.63 21.98 9.18
N GLU A 128 -11.33 23.07 8.91
CA GLU A 128 -12.59 23.09 8.16
C GLU A 128 -12.46 22.66 6.69
N LYS A 129 -11.25 22.74 6.12
CA LYS A 129 -10.94 22.34 4.73
C LYS A 129 -10.22 21.00 4.62
N LEU A 130 -9.83 20.41 5.75
CA LEU A 130 -8.93 19.25 5.77
C LEU A 130 -9.49 18.04 5.00
N ASN A 131 -10.78 17.76 5.18
CA ASN A 131 -11.41 16.63 4.49
C ASN A 131 -11.64 16.89 3.00
N ASP A 132 -11.98 18.13 2.61
CA ASP A 132 -12.17 18.48 1.20
C ASP A 132 -10.82 18.47 0.46
N ALA A 133 -9.76 18.96 1.09
CA ALA A 133 -8.40 18.87 0.57
C ALA A 133 -7.93 17.41 0.41
N PHE A 134 -8.23 16.56 1.40
CA PHE A 134 -7.98 15.13 1.29
C PHE A 134 -8.72 14.52 0.10
N ASP A 135 -10.02 14.78 -0.04
CA ASP A 135 -10.84 14.23 -1.11
C ASP A 135 -10.37 14.69 -2.48
N PHE A 136 -10.01 15.97 -2.63
CA PHE A 136 -9.45 16.50 -3.88
C PHE A 136 -8.16 15.78 -4.26
N MET A 137 -7.18 15.71 -3.34
CA MET A 137 -5.90 15.06 -3.61
C MET A 137 -6.03 13.55 -3.84
N ALA A 138 -7.01 12.90 -3.20
CA ALA A 138 -7.25 11.48 -3.37
C ALA A 138 -7.99 11.13 -4.67
N LYS A 139 -8.89 12.00 -5.16
CA LYS A 139 -9.80 11.68 -6.26
C LYS A 139 -9.48 12.45 -7.55
N GLU A 140 -9.11 13.73 -7.43
CA GLU A 140 -8.96 14.62 -8.58
C GLU A 140 -7.50 14.83 -9.01
N ASP A 141 -6.52 14.64 -8.10
CA ASP A 141 -5.12 14.70 -8.45
C ASP A 141 -4.53 13.30 -8.73
N PRO A 142 -4.20 12.95 -9.98
CA PRO A 142 -3.65 11.64 -10.33
C PRO A 142 -2.19 11.45 -9.87
N PHE A 143 -1.48 12.52 -9.49
CA PHE A 143 -0.06 12.50 -9.14
C PHE A 143 0.19 12.24 -7.65
N SER A 144 -0.83 12.43 -6.79
CA SER A 144 -0.81 12.03 -5.38
C SER A 144 -1.14 10.55 -5.22
N GLY A 145 -0.14 9.72 -4.90
CA GLY A 145 -0.30 8.25 -4.81
C GLY A 145 -0.82 7.76 -3.47
N HIS A 146 -0.36 8.33 -2.37
CA HIS A 146 -0.84 8.04 -1.02
C HIS A 146 -1.24 9.36 -0.36
N VAL A 147 -2.51 9.48 -0.01
CA VAL A 147 -3.06 10.63 0.71
C VAL A 147 -3.46 10.18 2.10
N VAL A 148 -3.01 10.87 3.16
CA VAL A 148 -3.28 10.45 4.53
C VAL A 148 -3.39 11.67 5.46
N ILE A 149 -4.42 11.68 6.31
CA ILE A 149 -4.53 12.61 7.43
C ILE A 149 -3.75 12.03 8.61
N ARG A 150 -2.83 12.81 9.18
CA ARG A 150 -2.01 12.41 10.30
C ARG A 150 -2.28 13.27 11.53
N SER A 151 -2.02 12.68 12.68
CA SER A 151 -2.07 13.33 13.99
C SER A 151 -0.88 12.93 14.84
N THR A 152 -0.63 13.69 15.89
CA THR A 152 0.37 13.40 16.93
C THR A 152 -0.32 13.28 18.27
N ASP A 153 0.28 12.57 19.21
CA ASP A 153 -0.31 12.42 20.57
C ASP A 153 -0.17 13.68 21.41
N THR A 154 0.83 14.51 21.09
CA THR A 154 1.10 15.79 21.74
C THR A 154 1.44 16.83 20.69
N ASP A 155 1.47 18.09 21.07
CA ASP A 155 1.97 19.14 20.20
C ASP A 155 3.50 19.02 20.05
N VAL A 156 3.95 18.80 18.82
CA VAL A 156 5.36 18.59 18.45
C VAL A 156 5.67 19.36 17.17
N SER A 157 6.96 19.48 16.84
CA SER A 157 7.37 20.09 15.57
C SER A 157 6.68 19.41 14.39
N GLY A 158 5.99 20.18 13.56
CA GLY A 158 5.25 19.71 12.39
C GLY A 158 3.82 19.22 12.67
N SER A 159 3.31 19.19 13.91
CA SER A 159 1.96 18.73 14.24
C SER A 159 0.84 19.46 13.51
N GLY A 160 1.05 20.72 13.11
CA GLY A 160 0.12 21.50 12.29
C GLY A 160 0.01 21.04 10.83
N TYR A 161 0.92 20.18 10.34
CA TYR A 161 0.84 19.59 8.99
C TYR A 161 0.04 18.30 9.08
N ARG A 162 -1.27 18.43 8.89
CA ARG A 162 -2.24 17.35 9.10
C ARG A 162 -2.47 16.48 7.87
N LEU A 163 -2.32 17.01 6.67
CA LEU A 163 -2.49 16.27 5.43
C LEU A 163 -1.11 15.92 4.82
N TRP A 164 -0.96 14.67 4.37
CA TRP A 164 0.29 14.18 3.84
C TRP A 164 0.04 13.42 2.54
N THR A 165 0.90 13.66 1.53
CA THR A 165 0.82 12.96 0.25
C THR A 165 2.18 12.44 -0.19
N THR A 166 2.19 11.32 -0.92
CA THR A 166 3.33 10.96 -1.77
C THR A 166 3.06 11.53 -3.15
N LEU A 167 3.73 12.60 -3.50
CA LEU A 167 3.59 13.28 -4.79
C LEU A 167 4.67 12.79 -5.75
N LYS A 168 4.31 12.54 -7.00
CA LYS A 168 5.24 12.26 -8.10
C LYS A 168 4.87 13.07 -9.30
N VAL A 169 5.87 13.58 -10.01
CA VAL A 169 5.68 14.28 -11.27
C VAL A 169 6.60 13.66 -12.33
N PRO A 170 6.24 13.71 -13.62
CA PRO A 170 7.07 13.20 -14.71
C PRO A 170 8.47 13.81 -14.69
N VAL A 171 9.44 13.11 -15.25
CA VAL A 171 10.80 13.65 -15.45
C VAL A 171 10.73 14.91 -16.32
N GLY A 172 11.42 15.96 -15.89
CA GLY A 172 11.37 17.28 -16.54
C GLY A 172 10.35 18.25 -15.92
N GLU A 173 9.41 17.75 -15.12
CA GLU A 173 8.40 18.57 -14.45
C GLU A 173 8.80 18.93 -13.01
N SER A 174 8.23 20.02 -12.50
CA SER A 174 8.56 20.57 -11.19
C SER A 174 7.58 20.09 -10.11
N LEU A 175 8.11 19.43 -9.07
CA LEU A 175 7.35 19.10 -7.85
C LEU A 175 6.78 20.35 -7.18
N ASP A 176 7.56 21.43 -7.13
CA ASP A 176 7.15 22.68 -6.51
C ASP A 176 6.02 23.36 -7.29
N HIS A 177 6.09 23.37 -8.62
CA HIS A 177 5.01 23.89 -9.47
C HIS A 177 3.70 23.11 -9.23
N HIS A 178 3.75 21.79 -9.21
CA HIS A 178 2.56 20.98 -8.96
C HIS A 178 2.03 21.14 -7.52
N ALA A 179 2.92 21.17 -6.52
CA ALA A 179 2.53 21.40 -5.13
C ALA A 179 1.90 22.79 -4.94
N THR A 180 2.40 23.84 -5.64
CA THR A 180 1.80 25.17 -5.63
C THR A 180 0.39 25.17 -6.22
N ALA A 181 0.16 24.43 -7.32
CA ALA A 181 -1.19 24.26 -7.86
C ALA A 181 -2.14 23.57 -6.87
N LEU A 182 -1.68 22.49 -6.23
CA LEU A 182 -2.47 21.79 -5.19
C LEU A 182 -2.75 22.68 -3.98
N LEU A 183 -1.78 23.47 -3.51
CA LEU A 183 -1.97 24.43 -2.41
C LEU A 183 -3.14 25.38 -2.72
N ARG A 184 -3.15 25.96 -3.92
CA ARG A 184 -4.23 26.86 -4.38
C ARG A 184 -5.58 26.17 -4.46
N LEU A 185 -5.63 24.97 -5.09
CA LEU A 185 -6.86 24.24 -5.35
C LEU A 185 -7.51 23.67 -4.08
N THR A 186 -6.71 23.34 -3.07
CA THR A 186 -7.19 22.74 -1.82
C THR A 186 -7.40 23.74 -0.69
N GLY A 187 -6.88 24.96 -0.86
CA GLY A 187 -6.89 25.98 0.20
C GLY A 187 -5.94 25.64 1.36
N ALA A 188 -4.94 24.80 1.12
CA ALA A 188 -3.80 24.64 2.03
C ALA A 188 -3.05 25.97 2.16
N THR A 189 -2.48 26.26 3.32
CA THR A 189 -1.77 27.53 3.59
C THR A 189 -0.26 27.40 3.44
N GLU A 190 0.25 26.17 3.56
CA GLU A 190 1.69 25.91 3.51
C GLU A 190 1.91 24.44 3.10
N TYR A 191 3.02 24.17 2.44
CA TYR A 191 3.50 22.80 2.22
C TYR A 191 5.00 22.70 2.42
N LEU A 192 5.46 21.49 2.71
CA LEU A 192 6.88 21.16 2.75
C LEU A 192 7.14 19.95 1.86
N LEU A 193 8.00 20.13 0.85
CA LEU A 193 8.48 19.06 -0.02
C LEU A 193 9.66 18.35 0.64
N MET A 194 9.58 17.03 0.75
CA MET A 194 10.62 16.17 1.31
C MET A 194 10.98 15.08 0.31
N PRO A 195 11.80 15.39 -0.73
CA PRO A 195 12.30 14.39 -1.68
C PRO A 195 13.07 13.29 -0.95
N ALA A 196 13.11 12.09 -1.53
CA ALA A 196 13.92 11.01 -1.00
C ALA A 196 15.36 11.16 -1.50
N ASN A 197 16.31 11.36 -0.59
CA ASN A 197 17.75 11.34 -0.88
C ASN A 197 18.29 9.91 -0.89
N GLY A 198 17.66 8.99 -0.15
CA GLY A 198 17.97 7.58 -0.10
C GLY A 198 16.81 6.74 0.44
N VAL A 199 16.81 5.45 0.11
CA VAL A 199 15.81 4.47 0.56
C VAL A 199 16.52 3.30 1.21
N PHE A 200 16.18 2.94 2.45
CA PHE A 200 16.79 1.85 3.20
C PHE A 200 15.87 0.65 3.40
N ALA A 201 14.56 0.87 3.39
CA ALA A 201 13.56 -0.19 3.42
C ALA A 201 12.38 0.17 2.52
N LEU A 202 11.88 -0.80 1.78
CA LEU A 202 10.72 -0.69 0.91
C LEU A 202 10.01 -2.04 0.82
N GLY A 203 9.02 -2.26 1.65
CA GLY A 203 8.28 -3.51 1.70
C GLY A 203 6.92 -3.31 2.36
N VAL A 204 6.00 -4.26 2.15
CA VAL A 204 4.67 -4.21 2.79
C VAL A 204 4.39 -5.41 3.69
N GLY A 205 4.77 -6.62 3.39
CA GLY A 205 4.74 -7.86 4.18
C GLY A 205 3.99 -7.82 5.53
N HIS A 206 2.74 -7.34 5.53
CA HIS A 206 1.97 -7.11 6.76
C HIS A 206 1.73 -8.41 7.54
N THR A 207 1.45 -9.51 6.82
CA THR A 207 1.19 -10.82 7.44
C THR A 207 2.43 -11.30 8.19
N ARG A 208 3.60 -11.24 7.58
CA ARG A 208 4.87 -11.66 8.17
C ARG A 208 5.26 -10.79 9.37
N ARG A 209 4.99 -9.48 9.31
CA ARG A 209 5.39 -8.51 10.34
C ARG A 209 4.51 -8.53 11.60
N LYS A 210 3.34 -9.18 11.58
CA LYS A 210 2.45 -9.28 12.75
C LYS A 210 3.10 -9.95 13.97
N THR A 211 3.96 -10.93 13.74
CA THR A 211 4.60 -11.74 14.80
C THR A 211 5.99 -11.26 15.19
N MET A 212 6.54 -10.25 14.52
CA MET A 212 7.89 -9.75 14.81
C MET A 212 7.97 -9.06 16.17
N GLU A 213 8.99 -9.40 16.94
CA GLU A 213 9.23 -8.78 18.22
C GLU A 213 9.98 -7.43 18.09
N PRO A 214 9.73 -6.48 19.02
CA PRO A 214 10.47 -5.22 19.05
C PRO A 214 11.98 -5.45 19.15
N GLY A 215 12.72 -4.90 18.17
CA GLY A 215 14.18 -5.02 18.11
C GLY A 215 14.69 -6.09 17.15
N GLU A 216 13.81 -6.96 16.63
CA GLU A 216 14.23 -7.90 15.57
C GLU A 216 14.73 -7.17 14.33
N LYS A 217 15.93 -7.54 13.88
CA LYS A 217 16.64 -6.90 12.78
C LYS A 217 17.57 -7.87 12.08
N SER A 218 18.03 -7.50 10.88
CA SER A 218 19.12 -8.22 10.19
C SER A 218 20.46 -8.05 10.91
N ASP A 219 21.37 -8.99 10.72
CA ASP A 219 22.73 -8.90 11.26
C ASP A 219 23.52 -7.74 10.61
N GLU A 220 23.25 -7.47 9.34
CA GLU A 220 23.88 -6.39 8.59
C GLU A 220 22.98 -5.15 8.49
N PRO A 221 23.55 -3.94 8.49
CA PRO A 221 22.84 -2.70 8.19
C PRO A 221 22.17 -2.74 6.82
N ALA A 222 21.08 -1.99 6.65
CA ALA A 222 20.39 -1.90 5.36
C ALA A 222 21.25 -1.15 4.33
N VAL A 223 21.25 -1.64 3.10
CA VAL A 223 21.95 -0.96 1.99
C VAL A 223 21.06 0.13 1.42
N MET A 224 21.60 1.33 1.29
CA MET A 224 20.88 2.46 0.68
C MET A 224 20.68 2.22 -0.83
N MET A 225 19.42 2.31 -1.25
CA MET A 225 19.03 2.36 -2.66
C MET A 225 19.01 3.81 -3.14
N THR A 226 19.64 4.08 -4.28
CA THR A 226 19.66 5.42 -4.89
C THR A 226 18.35 5.73 -5.60
N THR A 227 18.02 7.02 -5.70
CA THR A 227 16.81 7.53 -6.36
C THR A 227 17.09 8.14 -7.75
N ALA A 228 18.29 7.92 -8.31
CA ALA A 228 18.64 8.41 -9.63
C ALA A 228 17.64 7.90 -10.71
N THR A 229 17.16 8.80 -11.55
CA THR A 229 16.21 8.48 -12.61
C THR A 229 16.89 7.74 -13.77
N VAL A 230 16.11 6.94 -14.49
CA VAL A 230 16.54 6.15 -15.64
C VAL A 230 15.69 6.55 -16.85
N GLU A 231 16.35 6.78 -17.97
CA GLU A 231 15.67 7.02 -19.26
C GLU A 231 15.22 5.70 -19.87
N LEU A 232 14.00 5.69 -20.39
CA LEU A 232 13.38 4.55 -21.08
C LEU A 232 13.06 4.92 -22.52
N THR A 233 13.23 3.93 -23.42
CA THR A 233 12.77 4.05 -24.81
C THR A 233 11.23 4.00 -24.88
N PRO A 234 10.61 4.40 -26.00
CA PRO A 234 9.16 4.30 -26.17
C PRO A 234 8.64 2.86 -25.96
N GLU A 235 9.30 1.84 -26.53
CA GLU A 235 8.92 0.44 -26.36
C GLU A 235 9.02 -0.02 -24.88
N GLU A 236 10.07 0.41 -24.18
CA GLU A 236 10.22 0.14 -22.75
C GLU A 236 9.09 0.79 -21.93
N TRP A 237 8.64 1.98 -22.32
CA TRP A 237 7.49 2.65 -21.71
C TRP A 237 6.19 1.87 -21.95
N ASP A 238 5.93 1.41 -23.17
CA ASP A 238 4.72 0.67 -23.50
C ASP A 238 4.64 -0.65 -22.70
N VAL A 239 5.73 -1.41 -22.64
CA VAL A 239 5.83 -2.62 -21.83
C VAL A 239 5.71 -2.32 -20.34
N LEU A 240 6.37 -1.28 -19.84
CA LEU A 240 6.31 -0.89 -18.43
C LEU A 240 4.89 -0.50 -18.00
N LEU A 241 4.16 0.25 -18.84
CA LEU A 241 2.80 0.67 -18.57
C LEU A 241 1.85 -0.55 -18.54
N ALA A 242 1.99 -1.49 -19.46
CA ALA A 242 1.23 -2.73 -19.45
C ALA A 242 1.57 -3.61 -18.23
N LEU A 243 2.86 -3.70 -17.87
CA LEU A 243 3.35 -4.51 -16.75
C LEU A 243 2.87 -4.00 -15.39
N LYS A 244 2.75 -2.67 -15.20
CA LYS A 244 2.32 -2.07 -13.91
C LYS A 244 0.84 -2.24 -13.61
N GLU A 245 0.01 -2.51 -14.61
CA GLU A 245 -1.43 -2.63 -14.44
C GLU A 245 -1.80 -3.79 -13.49
N GLU A 246 -2.91 -3.62 -12.78
CA GLU A 246 -3.40 -4.63 -11.85
C GLU A 246 -3.91 -5.86 -12.61
N LEU A 247 -3.55 -7.07 -12.17
CA LEU A 247 -4.08 -8.29 -12.75
C LEU A 247 -5.57 -8.45 -12.41
N THR A 248 -6.37 -8.72 -13.43
CA THR A 248 -7.77 -9.12 -13.26
C THR A 248 -7.85 -10.55 -12.71
N LEU A 249 -9.01 -10.96 -12.21
CA LEU A 249 -9.23 -12.33 -11.75
C LEU A 249 -8.88 -13.38 -12.82
N GLY A 250 -9.16 -13.08 -14.10
CA GLY A 250 -8.84 -13.98 -15.21
C GLY A 250 -7.35 -14.06 -15.56
N GLU A 251 -6.56 -13.09 -15.12
CA GLU A 251 -5.09 -13.06 -15.30
C GLU A 251 -4.34 -13.68 -14.13
N ILE A 252 -5.02 -14.06 -13.04
CA ILE A 252 -4.44 -14.89 -11.99
C ILE A 252 -4.42 -16.34 -12.50
N CYS A 253 -3.43 -16.67 -13.31
CA CYS A 253 -3.25 -17.95 -13.97
C CYS A 253 -1.76 -18.25 -14.14
N GLU A 254 -1.42 -19.40 -14.70
CA GLU A 254 -0.02 -19.81 -14.88
C GLU A 254 0.78 -18.85 -15.77
N THR A 255 0.13 -18.27 -16.78
CA THR A 255 0.72 -17.33 -17.76
C THR A 255 0.02 -15.97 -17.69
N PRO A 256 0.29 -15.14 -16.69
CA PRO A 256 -0.48 -13.90 -16.46
C PRO A 256 -0.15 -12.77 -17.45
N TRP A 257 0.86 -12.93 -18.30
CA TRP A 257 1.42 -11.85 -19.11
C TRP A 257 0.92 -11.77 -20.55
N ASP A 258 0.15 -12.77 -21.03
CA ASP A 258 -0.32 -12.80 -22.42
C ASP A 258 -1.08 -11.52 -22.81
N ARG A 259 -2.09 -11.14 -22.02
CA ARG A 259 -2.86 -9.90 -22.25
C ARG A 259 -2.03 -8.64 -22.09
N ARG A 260 -0.98 -8.68 -21.27
CA ARG A 260 -0.09 -7.54 -21.05
C ARG A 260 0.82 -7.33 -22.25
N ALA A 261 1.29 -8.40 -22.88
CA ALA A 261 2.04 -8.33 -24.13
C ALA A 261 1.17 -7.78 -25.28
N GLU A 262 -0.08 -8.25 -25.39
CA GLU A 262 -1.05 -7.71 -26.35
C GLU A 262 -1.30 -6.21 -26.13
N ALA A 263 -1.52 -5.79 -24.88
CA ALA A 263 -1.75 -4.38 -24.54
C ALA A 263 -0.54 -3.48 -24.85
N ALA A 264 0.69 -4.01 -24.71
CA ALA A 264 1.92 -3.34 -25.10
C ALA A 264 2.19 -3.38 -26.62
N GLY A 265 1.39 -4.10 -27.40
CA GLY A 265 1.55 -4.24 -28.84
C GLY A 265 2.77 -5.07 -29.28
N VAL A 266 3.25 -5.99 -28.43
CA VAL A 266 4.42 -6.83 -28.68
C VAL A 266 4.11 -8.32 -28.51
N SER A 267 4.96 -9.20 -29.05
CA SER A 267 4.85 -10.64 -28.77
C SER A 267 5.19 -10.94 -27.30
N LEU A 268 4.68 -12.06 -26.78
CA LEU A 268 4.95 -12.47 -25.38
C LEU A 268 6.47 -12.61 -25.12
N GLU A 269 7.22 -13.20 -26.04
CA GLU A 269 8.69 -13.33 -25.89
C GLU A 269 9.36 -11.94 -25.86
N ARG A 270 8.94 -11.03 -26.74
CA ARG A 270 9.47 -9.65 -26.73
C ARG A 270 9.11 -8.92 -25.44
N PHE A 271 7.91 -9.13 -24.91
CA PHE A 271 7.49 -8.60 -23.62
C PHE A 271 8.41 -9.09 -22.50
N PHE A 272 8.81 -10.37 -22.51
CA PHE A 272 9.75 -10.91 -21.54
C PHE A 272 11.13 -10.28 -21.66
N GLU A 273 11.70 -10.19 -22.87
CA GLU A 273 13.02 -9.57 -23.11
C GLU A 273 13.08 -8.13 -22.60
N VAL A 274 12.03 -7.34 -22.94
CA VAL A 274 11.96 -5.93 -22.49
C VAL A 274 11.76 -5.85 -20.98
N SER A 275 10.92 -6.71 -20.39
CA SER A 275 10.72 -6.76 -18.94
C SER A 275 12.00 -7.14 -18.18
N GLU A 276 12.80 -8.05 -18.71
CA GLU A 276 14.12 -8.42 -18.17
C GLU A 276 15.12 -7.27 -18.28
N THR A 277 15.07 -6.51 -19.39
CA THR A 277 15.86 -5.27 -19.56
C THR A 277 15.45 -4.22 -18.53
N LEU A 278 14.16 -3.97 -18.34
CA LEU A 278 13.63 -3.09 -17.30
C LEU A 278 14.04 -3.54 -15.89
N ASN A 279 14.06 -4.86 -15.66
CA ASN A 279 14.52 -5.42 -14.40
C ASN A 279 16.04 -5.16 -14.19
N SER A 280 16.86 -5.29 -15.23
CA SER A 280 18.31 -4.99 -15.18
C SER A 280 18.57 -3.51 -14.92
N LYS A 281 17.75 -2.62 -15.46
CA LYS A 281 17.76 -1.16 -15.17
C LYS A 281 17.27 -0.84 -13.76
N LYS A 282 16.83 -1.85 -12.99
CA LYS A 282 16.30 -1.70 -11.61
C LYS A 282 15.12 -0.73 -11.52
N VAL A 283 14.25 -0.71 -12.51
CA VAL A 283 12.99 0.04 -12.49
C VAL A 283 11.80 -0.84 -12.09
N ILE A 284 11.95 -2.15 -12.13
CA ILE A 284 10.99 -3.13 -11.64
C ILE A 284 11.27 -3.42 -10.16
N GLY A 285 10.23 -3.39 -9.36
CA GLY A 285 10.30 -3.71 -7.92
C GLY A 285 10.07 -5.21 -7.67
N ARG A 286 8.88 -5.56 -7.20
CA ARG A 286 8.50 -6.94 -6.89
C ARG A 286 7.15 -7.28 -7.49
N PHE A 287 6.87 -8.56 -7.73
CA PHE A 287 5.49 -9.02 -7.91
C PHE A 287 4.83 -9.13 -6.54
N SER A 288 3.60 -8.65 -6.39
CA SER A 288 3.00 -8.52 -5.07
C SER A 288 1.48 -8.67 -5.08
N THR A 289 0.98 -9.40 -4.08
CA THR A 289 -0.41 -9.31 -3.62
C THR A 289 -0.51 -8.24 -2.54
N PHE A 290 -1.43 -7.30 -2.69
CA PHE A 290 -1.63 -6.22 -1.73
C PHE A 290 -2.87 -6.50 -0.90
N LEU A 291 -2.68 -6.76 0.37
CA LEU A 291 -3.80 -6.90 1.31
C LEU A 291 -4.54 -5.56 1.49
N GLU A 292 -5.84 -5.66 1.69
CA GLU A 292 -6.62 -4.56 2.23
C GLU A 292 -6.30 -4.43 3.72
N HIS A 293 -5.56 -3.41 4.09
CA HIS A 293 -5.08 -3.22 5.45
C HIS A 293 -5.70 -2.00 6.15
N VAL A 294 -6.42 -1.18 5.43
CA VAL A 294 -7.06 0.04 5.94
C VAL A 294 -8.51 -0.22 6.36
N LYS A 295 -9.24 -0.99 5.54
CA LYS A 295 -10.65 -1.34 5.78
C LYS A 295 -10.74 -2.69 6.51
N PRO A 296 -11.76 -2.91 7.37
CA PRO A 296 -12.01 -4.24 7.91
C PRO A 296 -12.47 -5.19 6.80
N SER A 297 -12.14 -6.47 6.93
CA SER A 297 -12.70 -7.55 6.12
C SER A 297 -14.20 -7.72 6.35
N ALA A 298 -14.85 -8.59 5.59
CA ALA A 298 -16.26 -8.94 5.79
C ALA A 298 -16.53 -9.51 7.20
N SER A 299 -15.55 -10.20 7.80
CA SER A 299 -15.59 -10.69 9.19
C SER A 299 -15.32 -9.59 10.24
N GLY A 300 -14.99 -8.36 9.82
CA GLY A 300 -14.62 -7.26 10.70
C GLY A 300 -13.13 -7.25 11.11
N GLU A 301 -12.33 -8.18 10.62
CA GLU A 301 -10.90 -8.21 10.88
C GLU A 301 -10.15 -7.13 10.10
N ARG A 302 -9.11 -6.57 10.74
CA ARG A 302 -8.18 -5.63 10.10
C ARG A 302 -6.78 -6.19 10.12
N VAL A 303 -6.08 -6.06 9.00
CA VAL A 303 -4.66 -6.46 8.90
C VAL A 303 -3.80 -5.56 9.78
N THR A 304 -4.08 -4.25 9.78
CA THR A 304 -3.43 -3.27 10.66
C THR A 304 -4.44 -2.23 11.15
N ARG A 305 -4.18 -1.63 12.32
CA ARG A 305 -5.00 -0.55 12.90
C ARG A 305 -4.21 0.75 13.02
N PHE A 306 -2.91 0.65 13.23
CA PHE A 306 -2.02 1.77 13.47
C PHE A 306 -0.96 1.84 12.38
N ASN A 307 -0.76 3.04 11.86
CA ASN A 307 0.28 3.40 10.91
C ASN A 307 1.11 4.51 11.56
N GLY A 308 2.28 4.17 12.11
CA GLY A 308 3.21 5.13 12.71
C GLY A 308 4.24 5.57 11.68
N LEU A 309 4.27 6.86 11.37
CA LEU A 309 5.40 7.48 10.68
C LEU A 309 6.36 8.00 11.74
N PHE A 310 7.49 7.33 11.88
CA PHE A 310 8.54 7.65 12.82
C PHE A 310 9.54 8.62 12.20
N HIS A 311 9.99 9.57 12.98
CA HIS A 311 10.96 10.59 12.60
C HIS A 311 12.17 10.54 13.52
N TRP A 312 13.37 10.70 12.94
CA TRP A 312 14.62 10.84 13.68
C TRP A 312 15.48 11.95 13.08
N ALA A 313 16.00 12.81 13.92
CA ALA A 313 17.04 13.79 13.57
C ALA A 313 18.40 13.24 13.99
N VAL A 314 19.08 12.55 13.08
CA VAL A 314 20.45 12.09 13.26
C VAL A 314 21.44 13.21 12.85
N PRO A 315 22.72 13.19 13.33
CA PRO A 315 23.68 14.22 12.97
C PRO A 315 23.87 14.34 11.47
N LYS A 316 24.02 15.57 10.99
CA LYS A 316 24.30 15.86 9.59
C LYS A 316 25.59 15.17 9.15
N GLY A 317 25.53 14.49 8.01
CA GLY A 317 26.63 13.68 7.47
C GLY A 317 26.58 12.21 7.93
N ARG A 318 25.66 11.83 8.86
CA ARG A 318 25.46 10.44 9.30
C ARG A 318 24.10 9.89 8.85
N GLU A 319 23.44 10.52 7.89
CA GLU A 319 22.10 10.12 7.41
C GLU A 319 22.12 8.72 6.79
N ILE A 320 23.18 8.38 6.04
CA ILE A 320 23.32 7.05 5.42
C ILE A 320 23.47 5.98 6.52
N GLU A 321 24.33 6.23 7.51
CA GLU A 321 24.54 5.32 8.62
C GLU A 321 23.27 5.18 9.47
N GLY A 322 22.64 6.30 9.87
CA GLY A 322 21.40 6.31 10.64
C GLY A 322 20.27 5.63 9.92
N GLY A 323 20.11 5.90 8.62
CA GLY A 323 19.10 5.26 7.79
C GLY A 323 19.32 3.76 7.61
N ALA A 324 20.57 3.32 7.47
CA ALA A 324 20.95 1.91 7.38
C ALA A 324 20.63 1.16 8.68
N GLU A 325 20.93 1.76 9.85
CA GLU A 325 20.66 1.16 11.15
C GLU A 325 19.14 1.15 11.47
N VAL A 326 18.38 2.15 11.06
CA VAL A 326 16.91 2.13 11.16
C VAL A 326 16.32 1.11 10.20
N GLY A 327 16.74 1.12 8.94
CA GLY A 327 16.17 0.31 7.86
C GLY A 327 16.38 -1.19 8.02
N ARG A 328 17.39 -1.64 8.79
CA ARG A 328 17.66 -3.07 9.05
C ARG A 328 16.59 -3.76 9.92
N HIS A 329 15.76 -2.99 10.65
CA HIS A 329 14.73 -3.55 11.52
C HIS A 329 13.58 -4.13 10.69
N TYR A 330 13.21 -5.38 10.93
CA TYR A 330 12.21 -6.10 10.15
C TYR A 330 10.81 -5.51 10.23
N CYS A 331 10.51 -4.74 11.26
CA CYS A 331 9.24 -4.01 11.40
C CYS A 331 9.10 -2.85 10.41
N MET A 332 10.22 -2.32 9.86
CA MET A 332 10.20 -1.22 8.91
C MET A 332 9.57 -1.64 7.58
N THR A 333 8.41 -1.07 7.24
CA THR A 333 7.82 -1.22 5.90
C THR A 333 8.45 -0.24 4.91
N HIS A 334 8.81 0.94 5.39
CA HIS A 334 9.47 1.99 4.62
C HIS A 334 10.50 2.69 5.51
N CYS A 335 11.68 3.00 4.96
CA CYS A 335 12.68 3.83 5.62
C CYS A 335 13.39 4.69 4.57
N TYR A 336 13.43 6.00 4.80
CA TYR A 336 13.96 7.00 3.87
C TYR A 336 14.85 8.00 4.56
N TRP A 337 15.86 8.49 3.83
CA TRP A 337 16.50 9.75 4.10
C TRP A 337 15.73 10.87 3.40
N ARG A 338 15.14 11.80 4.17
CA ARG A 338 14.35 12.95 3.72
C ARG A 338 14.56 14.10 4.68
N GLU A 339 14.82 15.29 4.17
CA GLU A 339 15.03 16.47 4.99
C GLU A 339 13.68 17.10 5.40
N GLY A 340 13.36 17.08 6.69
CA GLY A 340 12.16 17.71 7.26
C GLY A 340 12.32 19.19 7.61
N GLY A 341 13.53 19.70 7.61
CA GLY A 341 13.81 21.10 7.94
C GLY A 341 13.46 21.50 9.37
N PRO A 342 13.61 22.80 9.70
CA PRO A 342 13.31 23.32 11.04
C PRO A 342 11.87 23.09 11.49
N GLN A 343 10.91 23.10 10.56
CA GLN A 343 9.49 22.88 10.81
C GLN A 343 9.21 21.52 11.45
N PHE A 344 10.06 20.52 11.18
CA PHE A 344 9.97 19.17 11.71
C PHE A 344 11.15 18.82 12.63
N GLY A 345 11.76 19.81 13.30
CA GLY A 345 12.88 19.56 14.23
C GLY A 345 14.14 19.01 13.54
N ASN A 346 14.35 19.36 12.27
CA ASN A 346 15.46 18.90 11.41
C ASN A 346 15.56 17.38 11.29
N VAL A 347 14.44 16.66 11.35
CA VAL A 347 14.44 15.21 11.10
C VAL A 347 14.94 14.93 9.70
N ASN A 348 15.75 13.89 9.56
CA ASN A 348 16.35 13.48 8.30
C ASN A 348 16.22 11.98 8.01
N ILE A 349 15.79 11.17 9.00
CA ILE A 349 15.39 9.77 8.78
C ILE A 349 13.91 9.64 9.12
N MET A 350 13.15 9.03 8.20
CA MET A 350 11.72 8.78 8.34
C MET A 350 11.41 7.33 8.02
N GLY A 351 10.65 6.66 8.90
CA GLY A 351 10.30 5.27 8.72
C GLY A 351 8.84 4.98 9.07
N VAL A 352 8.25 3.97 8.43
CA VAL A 352 6.86 3.59 8.65
C VAL A 352 6.78 2.19 9.25
N VAL A 353 6.03 2.07 10.33
CA VAL A 353 5.67 0.80 10.98
C VAL A 353 4.16 0.68 11.07
N HIS A 354 3.65 -0.51 10.78
CA HIS A 354 2.24 -0.85 10.92
C HIS A 354 2.03 -1.86 12.04
N GLY A 355 0.91 -1.79 12.73
CA GLY A 355 0.55 -2.75 13.76
C GLY A 355 -0.93 -2.76 14.09
N THR A 356 -1.36 -3.76 14.86
CA THR A 356 -2.72 -3.89 15.37
C THR A 356 -2.91 -3.19 16.73
N GLU A 357 -1.81 -2.99 17.46
CA GLU A 357 -1.77 -2.37 18.79
C GLU A 357 -0.79 -1.19 18.81
N LYS A 358 -1.24 -0.06 19.35
CA LYS A 358 -0.44 1.17 19.41
C LYS A 358 0.82 1.00 20.25
N GLU A 359 0.67 0.32 21.38
CA GLU A 359 1.74 0.05 22.34
C GLU A 359 2.86 -0.79 21.70
N ARG A 360 2.50 -1.79 20.87
CA ARG A 360 3.47 -2.61 20.14
C ARG A 360 4.22 -1.79 19.07
N VAL A 361 3.52 -0.91 18.36
CA VAL A 361 4.15 0.01 17.39
C VAL A 361 5.14 0.94 18.10
N LEU A 362 4.79 1.47 19.27
CA LEU A 362 5.68 2.29 20.10
C LEU A 362 6.85 1.49 20.68
N ALA A 363 6.64 0.20 21.03
CA ALA A 363 7.71 -0.67 21.50
C ALA A 363 8.76 -0.92 20.40
N HIS A 364 8.34 -1.07 19.14
CA HIS A 364 9.26 -1.12 17.99
C HIS A 364 10.07 0.17 17.88
N LYS A 365 9.41 1.34 17.98
CA LYS A 365 10.13 2.62 17.95
C LYS A 365 11.16 2.71 19.07
N ALA A 366 10.76 2.41 20.29
CA ALA A 366 11.68 2.47 21.44
C ALA A 366 12.86 1.49 21.31
N ALA A 367 12.67 0.33 20.67
CA ALA A 367 13.76 -0.60 20.37
C ALA A 367 14.73 -0.03 19.34
N ILE A 368 14.24 0.66 18.31
CA ILE A 368 15.07 1.34 17.31
C ILE A 368 15.84 2.50 17.97
N ASP A 369 15.20 3.29 18.81
CA ASP A 369 15.84 4.41 19.51
C ASP A 369 17.02 3.91 20.37
N ARG A 370 16.82 2.85 21.17
CA ARG A 370 17.89 2.21 21.95
C ARG A 370 19.00 1.61 21.06
N HIS A 371 18.63 1.08 19.90
CA HIS A 371 19.62 0.56 18.97
C HIS A 371 20.52 1.67 18.41
N LEU A 372 19.94 2.80 17.96
CA LEU A 372 20.71 3.96 17.49
C LEU A 372 21.68 4.47 18.58
N GLU A 373 21.21 4.55 19.82
CA GLU A 373 22.07 4.91 20.97
C GLU A 373 23.20 3.90 21.14
N SER A 374 22.92 2.59 21.09
CA SER A 374 23.88 1.51 21.30
C SER A 374 25.01 1.48 20.25
N VAL A 375 24.72 1.93 19.01
CA VAL A 375 25.70 2.03 17.92
C VAL A 375 26.31 3.44 17.82
N GLY A 376 26.08 4.31 18.82
CA GLY A 376 26.69 5.63 18.91
C GLY A 376 26.14 6.64 17.91
N ILE A 377 24.88 6.52 17.48
CA ILE A 377 24.18 7.51 16.64
C ILE A 377 23.26 8.34 17.54
N PRO A 378 23.66 9.54 17.94
CA PRO A 378 22.80 10.39 18.77
C PRO A 378 21.63 10.92 17.98
N VAL A 379 20.45 10.92 18.57
CA VAL A 379 19.21 11.46 18.01
C VAL A 379 18.84 12.72 18.76
N SER A 380 18.91 13.88 18.09
CA SER A 380 18.63 15.17 18.71
C SER A 380 17.12 15.45 18.85
N TYR A 381 16.31 14.86 17.99
CA TYR A 381 14.85 14.98 18.01
C TYR A 381 14.19 13.74 17.38
N THR A 382 13.07 13.32 17.95
CA THR A 382 12.30 12.20 17.42
C THR A 382 10.82 12.33 17.78
N ASN A 383 9.94 11.87 16.92
CA ASN A 383 8.49 11.83 17.16
C ASN A 383 7.79 10.74 16.34
N VAL A 384 6.46 10.67 16.49
CA VAL A 384 5.57 9.77 15.75
C VAL A 384 4.36 10.55 15.24
N PHE A 385 4.07 10.39 13.94
CA PHE A 385 2.83 10.82 13.32
C PHE A 385 1.95 9.59 13.05
N TRP A 386 0.74 9.60 13.56
CA TRP A 386 -0.23 8.53 13.40
C TRP A 386 -1.08 8.74 12.15
N GLY A 387 -1.16 7.73 11.30
CA GLY A 387 -2.06 7.73 10.15
C GLY A 387 -3.51 7.48 10.57
N GLY A 388 -4.39 8.36 10.12
CA GLY A 388 -5.84 8.24 10.24
C GLY A 388 -6.48 7.88 8.90
N ARG A 389 -7.40 8.75 8.41
CA ARG A 389 -8.02 8.59 7.09
C ARG A 389 -6.95 8.53 6.01
N SER A 390 -7.03 7.51 5.15
CA SER A 390 -5.98 7.22 4.17
C SER A 390 -6.58 6.67 2.89
N GLU A 391 -6.03 7.09 1.75
CA GLU A 391 -6.30 6.53 0.43
C GLU A 391 -4.98 6.25 -0.29
N ILE A 392 -4.87 5.07 -0.91
CA ILE A 392 -3.68 4.64 -1.65
C ILE A 392 -4.08 4.30 -3.08
N LYS A 393 -3.52 5.02 -4.03
CA LYS A 393 -3.69 4.76 -5.47
C LYS A 393 -2.33 4.78 -6.18
N PRO A 394 -2.20 4.17 -7.37
CA PRO A 394 -1.03 4.37 -8.22
C PRO A 394 -0.87 5.85 -8.56
N SER A 395 0.32 6.42 -8.38
CA SER A 395 0.61 7.75 -8.90
C SER A 395 0.75 7.69 -10.41
N GLU A 396 0.16 8.67 -11.10
CA GLU A 396 0.42 8.90 -12.52
C GLU A 396 1.84 9.45 -12.72
N ILE A 397 2.47 9.09 -13.85
CA ILE A 397 3.82 9.53 -14.21
C ILE A 397 3.91 9.95 -15.68
N SER A 398 2.79 10.01 -16.39
CA SER A 398 2.73 10.39 -17.80
C SER A 398 2.84 11.91 -17.98
N PRO A 399 3.79 12.42 -18.80
CA PRO A 399 3.87 13.83 -19.12
C PRO A 399 2.59 14.36 -19.79
N LYS A 400 1.96 13.55 -20.66
CA LYS A 400 0.72 13.94 -21.34
C LYS A 400 -0.40 14.22 -20.32
N VAL A 401 -0.63 13.31 -19.37
CA VAL A 401 -1.65 13.48 -18.33
C VAL A 401 -1.32 14.67 -17.43
N TYR A 402 -0.03 14.94 -17.18
CA TYR A 402 0.42 16.10 -16.41
C TYR A 402 0.01 17.42 -17.07
N HIS A 403 0.29 17.57 -18.36
CA HIS A 403 -0.06 18.78 -19.09
C HIS A 403 -1.58 18.95 -19.24
N GLU A 404 -2.32 17.87 -19.51
CA GLU A 404 -3.79 17.90 -19.58
C GLU A 404 -4.41 18.31 -18.23
N TRP A 405 -3.89 17.77 -17.11
CA TRP A 405 -4.36 18.11 -15.78
C TRP A 405 -4.09 19.58 -15.44
N HIS A 406 -2.86 20.06 -15.70
CA HIS A 406 -2.51 21.46 -15.48
C HIS A 406 -3.31 22.41 -16.36
N ALA A 407 -3.55 22.09 -17.64
CA ALA A 407 -4.40 22.87 -18.53
C ALA A 407 -5.85 22.99 -18.02
N LYS A 408 -6.39 21.90 -17.44
CA LYS A 408 -7.72 21.88 -16.83
C LYS A 408 -7.81 22.76 -15.58
N HIS A 409 -6.71 22.96 -14.85
CA HIS A 409 -6.67 23.67 -13.56
C HIS A 409 -5.83 24.96 -13.62
N ALA A 410 -5.63 25.51 -14.83
CA ALA A 410 -4.74 26.65 -15.08
C ALA A 410 -5.31 28.03 -14.65
N GLU A 411 -6.45 28.08 -13.93
CA GLU A 411 -7.02 29.35 -13.43
C GLU A 411 -6.47 29.79 -12.08
#